data_2f2a7f7aa4c2eb09e24f88b1e1f5fbc8
#
_entry.id   2f2a7f7aa4c2eb09e24f88b1e1f5fbc8
#
_cell.length_a   1.000
_cell.length_b   1.000
_cell.length_c   1.000
_cell.angle_alpha   90.00
_cell.angle_beta   90.00
_cell.angle_gamma   90.00
#
_symmetry.space_group_name_H-M   'P 1'
#
loop_
_entity.id
_entity.type
_entity.pdbx_description
1 polymer ?
#
loop_
_entity_poly.entity_id
_entity_poly.type
_entity_poly.pdbx_seq_one_letter_code
_entity_poly.pdbx_strand_id
1 'polypeptide(L)'
;MTLIKTIHKNTNSMKDKLLEKFFEPERWQTALNKGSLKGINTAVLRDFMSPNGRKKLLVLLVSGNYHIKRPHTALIPKDTPGEFRTVFVNEDEDRIFLSLVNDMLFEIAGDMVHPSCMSYQKGIGCAKIVKQMSEKIDRLSGDDHKVIGWKSDFSKYFDTVPIEDIDAAFDVIEQRFGKSVIINVVREYYHNDNYYDSEAKCETSKYQSLKQGCAVASWLADVVLYQLDKRLTDLGDSYVRYSDDTLYVGPRYEEAMQIMVDELAQKRMKLNPKKVEYLTNDRWFKFLGFSIRGAEISLSKNRIKTFVNEVTARTIKKIRSGAKYETVLHSLQSWLYHGNGEHSWATGVLKTINVKADIDRLNGFVMDCLRAVKVGKSVGMDDIGGLGWSREGKDGCILRGKGSKVRTLRNKTGERLEGYYSLGCMRNNLLFGRDLFDSIVRDL
;
A
#
# COMPACT_ATOMS: atom_id res chain seq x y z
N MET A 1 -28.07 -20.34 -1.02
CA MET A 1 -28.23 -21.33 -2.08
C MET A 1 -29.69 -21.59 -2.49
N THR A 2 -30.63 -21.76 -1.59
CA THR A 2 -32.03 -22.07 -1.92
C THR A 2 -32.71 -20.95 -2.73
N LEU A 3 -32.47 -19.69 -2.42
CA LEU A 3 -33.14 -18.54 -3.06
C LEU A 3 -32.71 -18.36 -4.52
N ILE A 4 -31.40 -18.50 -4.81
CA ILE A 4 -30.86 -18.40 -6.19
C ILE A 4 -31.41 -19.56 -7.04
N LYS A 5 -31.51 -20.77 -6.49
CA LYS A 5 -32.14 -21.93 -7.16
C LYS A 5 -33.62 -21.73 -7.47
N THR A 6 -34.35 -20.99 -6.62
CA THR A 6 -35.76 -20.68 -6.83
C THR A 6 -35.98 -19.65 -7.94
N ILE A 7 -35.10 -18.65 -8.04
CA ILE A 7 -35.16 -17.62 -9.09
C ILE A 7 -34.80 -18.22 -10.46
N HIS A 8 -33.81 -19.12 -10.54
CA HIS A 8 -33.46 -19.81 -11.78
C HIS A 8 -34.55 -20.80 -12.30
N LYS A 9 -35.41 -21.29 -11.42
CA LYS A 9 -36.57 -22.13 -11.86
C LYS A 9 -37.65 -21.36 -12.63
N ASN A 10 -37.71 -20.04 -12.41
CA ASN A 10 -38.73 -19.18 -12.99
C ASN A 10 -38.27 -18.39 -14.23
N THR A 11 -36.99 -18.42 -14.55
CA THR A 11 -36.45 -17.79 -15.75
C THR A 11 -35.66 -18.84 -16.52
N ASN A 12 -35.97 -19.05 -17.77
CA ASN A 12 -35.21 -19.89 -18.72
C ASN A 12 -33.83 -19.30 -19.06
N SER A 13 -33.21 -18.60 -18.14
CA SER A 13 -31.95 -17.87 -18.22
C SER A 13 -30.79 -18.79 -17.90
N MET A 14 -29.77 -18.73 -18.73
CA MET A 14 -28.48 -19.37 -18.51
C MET A 14 -27.96 -19.03 -17.09
N LYS A 15 -27.50 -20.06 -16.37
CA LYS A 15 -27.05 -19.94 -14.98
C LYS A 15 -25.89 -18.94 -14.86
N ASP A 16 -26.10 -17.81 -14.16
CA ASP A 16 -25.04 -16.83 -13.91
C ASP A 16 -24.10 -17.32 -12.79
N LYS A 17 -22.98 -17.92 -13.22
CA LYS A 17 -21.97 -18.50 -12.31
C LYS A 17 -21.32 -17.47 -11.40
N LEU A 18 -21.10 -16.25 -11.90
CA LEU A 18 -20.47 -15.19 -11.11
C LEU A 18 -21.42 -14.60 -10.06
N LEU A 19 -22.71 -14.52 -10.38
CA LEU A 19 -23.72 -14.13 -9.41
C LEU A 19 -23.78 -15.15 -8.26
N GLU A 20 -23.75 -16.46 -8.55
CA GLU A 20 -23.70 -17.50 -7.51
C GLU A 20 -22.45 -17.35 -6.64
N LYS A 21 -21.28 -17.18 -7.28
CA LYS A 21 -20.02 -17.02 -6.59
C LYS A 21 -19.93 -15.74 -5.77
N PHE A 22 -20.51 -14.65 -6.23
CA PHE A 22 -20.58 -13.38 -5.49
C PHE A 22 -21.35 -13.54 -4.17
N PHE A 23 -22.43 -14.34 -4.15
CA PHE A 23 -23.24 -14.57 -2.95
C PHE A 23 -22.77 -15.76 -2.08
N GLU A 24 -21.59 -16.33 -2.30
CA GLU A 24 -21.01 -17.35 -1.39
C GLU A 24 -20.84 -16.78 0.03
N PRO A 25 -21.32 -17.49 1.07
CA PRO A 25 -21.33 -17.00 2.45
C PRO A 25 -19.93 -16.59 2.97
N GLU A 26 -18.92 -17.37 2.62
CA GLU A 26 -17.53 -17.18 3.07
C GLU A 26 -16.97 -15.82 2.62
N ARG A 27 -17.30 -15.38 1.40
CA ARG A 27 -16.91 -14.08 0.87
C ARG A 27 -17.44 -12.93 1.72
N TRP A 28 -18.72 -12.98 2.04
CA TRP A 28 -19.38 -11.96 2.85
C TRP A 28 -18.87 -11.94 4.28
N GLN A 29 -18.59 -13.09 4.86
CA GLN A 29 -18.02 -13.19 6.20
C GLN A 29 -16.58 -12.62 6.23
N THR A 30 -15.77 -12.95 5.24
CA THR A 30 -14.39 -12.46 5.12
C THR A 30 -14.34 -10.94 4.93
N ALA A 31 -15.27 -10.37 4.16
CA ALA A 31 -15.31 -8.93 3.89
C ALA A 31 -15.50 -8.09 5.15
N LEU A 32 -16.25 -8.56 6.15
CA LEU A 32 -16.45 -7.85 7.42
C LEU A 32 -15.16 -7.61 8.19
N ASN A 33 -14.16 -8.47 8.01
CA ASN A 33 -12.88 -8.41 8.72
C ASN A 33 -11.81 -7.58 7.96
N LYS A 34 -12.16 -7.03 6.79
CA LYS A 34 -11.19 -6.33 5.94
C LYS A 34 -11.05 -4.84 6.26
N GLY A 35 -9.82 -4.37 6.20
CA GLY A 35 -9.49 -2.94 6.34
C GLY A 35 -10.06 -2.06 5.21
N SER A 36 -10.39 -2.63 4.04
CA SER A 36 -10.97 -1.91 2.89
C SER A 36 -12.34 -1.30 3.18
N LEU A 37 -13.07 -1.83 4.16
CA LEU A 37 -14.37 -1.31 4.60
C LEU A 37 -14.27 -0.31 5.76
N LYS A 38 -13.05 0.10 6.16
CA LYS A 38 -12.88 1.18 7.14
C LYS A 38 -13.46 2.49 6.62
N GLY A 39 -14.12 3.22 7.51
CA GLY A 39 -14.73 4.51 7.18
C GLY A 39 -16.10 4.42 6.51
N ILE A 40 -16.65 3.21 6.32
CA ILE A 40 -18.05 3.01 5.94
C ILE A 40 -18.93 3.20 7.18
N ASN A 41 -20.08 3.83 6.99
CA ASN A 41 -21.07 3.98 8.07
C ASN A 41 -21.47 2.61 8.60
N THR A 42 -21.32 2.40 9.92
CA THR A 42 -21.57 1.11 10.55
C THR A 42 -23.02 0.63 10.38
N ALA A 43 -24.00 1.53 10.35
CA ALA A 43 -25.39 1.17 10.13
C ALA A 43 -25.61 0.66 8.70
N VAL A 44 -25.05 1.35 7.70
CA VAL A 44 -25.10 0.95 6.28
C VAL A 44 -24.42 -0.40 6.09
N LEU A 45 -23.22 -0.58 6.66
CA LEU A 45 -22.49 -1.85 6.60
C LEU A 45 -23.31 -3.00 7.18
N ARG A 46 -23.89 -2.79 8.36
CA ARG A 46 -24.73 -3.81 9.03
C ARG A 46 -25.96 -4.18 8.23
N ASP A 47 -26.66 -3.18 7.69
CA ASP A 47 -27.87 -3.40 6.87
C ASP A 47 -27.52 -4.15 5.58
N PHE A 48 -26.55 -3.65 4.82
CA PHE A 48 -26.10 -4.26 3.57
C PHE A 48 -25.66 -5.72 3.75
N MET A 49 -24.91 -6.00 4.81
CA MET A 49 -24.37 -7.34 5.10
C MET A 49 -25.42 -8.28 5.74
N SER A 50 -26.59 -7.79 6.12
CA SER A 50 -27.67 -8.58 6.69
C SER A 50 -28.29 -9.56 5.68
N PRO A 51 -28.97 -10.63 6.12
CA PRO A 51 -29.72 -11.51 5.20
C PRO A 51 -30.74 -10.77 4.34
N ASN A 52 -31.40 -9.74 4.89
CA ASN A 52 -32.38 -8.94 4.16
C ASN A 52 -31.70 -8.01 3.15
N GLY A 53 -30.59 -7.37 3.51
CA GLY A 53 -29.77 -6.55 2.60
C GLY A 53 -29.28 -7.36 1.40
N ARG A 54 -28.75 -8.57 1.66
CA ARG A 54 -28.30 -9.48 0.58
C ARG A 54 -29.46 -9.89 -0.34
N LYS A 55 -30.64 -10.18 0.22
CA LYS A 55 -31.84 -10.50 -0.58
C LYS A 55 -32.28 -9.32 -1.44
N LYS A 56 -32.29 -8.11 -0.88
CA LYS A 56 -32.61 -6.87 -1.59
C LYS A 56 -31.64 -6.65 -2.76
N LEU A 57 -30.32 -6.75 -2.49
CA LEU A 57 -29.30 -6.62 -3.53
C LEU A 57 -29.47 -7.66 -4.63
N LEU A 58 -29.71 -8.94 -4.29
CA LEU A 58 -29.94 -10.01 -5.28
C LEU A 58 -31.13 -9.68 -6.18
N VAL A 59 -32.24 -9.22 -5.62
CA VAL A 59 -33.45 -8.83 -6.39
C VAL A 59 -33.12 -7.68 -7.34
N LEU A 60 -32.41 -6.64 -6.86
CA LEU A 60 -32.03 -5.50 -7.69
C LEU A 60 -31.09 -5.90 -8.83
N LEU A 61 -30.11 -6.76 -8.58
CA LEU A 61 -29.18 -7.26 -9.60
C LEU A 61 -29.91 -8.08 -10.68
N VAL A 62 -30.74 -9.04 -10.27
CA VAL A 62 -31.45 -9.92 -11.22
C VAL A 62 -32.50 -9.17 -12.04
N SER A 63 -33.12 -8.13 -11.46
CA SER A 63 -34.10 -7.28 -12.18
C SER A 63 -33.43 -6.20 -13.06
N GLY A 64 -32.10 -6.08 -13.03
CA GLY A 64 -31.38 -5.03 -13.76
C GLY A 64 -31.58 -3.62 -13.18
N ASN A 65 -32.00 -3.50 -11.92
CA ASN A 65 -32.29 -2.23 -11.27
C ASN A 65 -31.18 -1.79 -10.28
N TYR A 66 -30.06 -2.52 -10.21
CA TYR A 66 -28.89 -2.10 -9.44
C TYR A 66 -27.91 -1.37 -10.33
N HIS A 67 -27.69 -0.10 -10.06
CA HIS A 67 -26.72 0.74 -10.75
C HIS A 67 -25.82 1.40 -9.70
N ILE A 68 -24.51 1.38 -9.94
CA ILE A 68 -23.56 2.08 -9.08
C ILE A 68 -23.75 3.58 -9.30
N LYS A 69 -23.95 4.30 -8.21
CA LYS A 69 -24.15 5.76 -8.26
C LYS A 69 -22.87 6.45 -8.69
N ARG A 70 -23.03 7.65 -9.26
CA ARG A 70 -21.88 8.50 -9.58
C ARG A 70 -21.05 8.77 -8.32
N PRO A 71 -19.72 8.70 -8.41
CA PRO A 71 -18.84 9.03 -7.29
C PRO A 71 -18.73 10.57 -7.13
N HIS A 72 -18.23 10.99 -5.98
CA HIS A 72 -17.70 12.33 -5.78
C HIS A 72 -16.19 12.32 -5.68
N THR A 73 -15.53 13.45 -5.96
CA THR A 73 -14.08 13.56 -5.82
C THR A 73 -13.68 13.95 -4.40
N ALA A 74 -12.53 13.45 -3.95
CA ALA A 74 -11.86 13.91 -2.73
C ALA A 74 -10.37 14.09 -3.01
N LEU A 75 -9.73 15.03 -2.32
CA LEU A 75 -8.30 15.30 -2.43
C LEU A 75 -7.54 14.62 -1.29
N ILE A 76 -6.59 13.77 -1.64
CA ILE A 76 -5.67 13.14 -0.69
C ILE A 76 -4.29 13.79 -0.85
N PRO A 77 -3.69 14.34 0.24
CA PRO A 77 -2.34 14.91 0.17
C PRO A 77 -1.32 13.86 -0.29
N LYS A 78 -0.43 14.26 -1.21
CA LYS A 78 0.75 13.47 -1.55
C LYS A 78 1.91 13.73 -0.58
N ASP A 79 2.98 12.97 -0.72
CA ASP A 79 4.21 13.17 0.06
C ASP A 79 4.87 14.54 -0.18
N THR A 80 4.69 15.13 -1.35
CA THR A 80 5.17 16.46 -1.68
C THR A 80 4.20 17.51 -1.13
N PRO A 81 4.65 18.45 -0.29
CA PRO A 81 3.80 19.51 0.22
C PRO A 81 3.13 20.31 -0.89
N GLY A 82 1.83 20.53 -0.79
CA GLY A 82 1.04 21.27 -1.77
C GLY A 82 0.55 20.46 -2.97
N GLU A 83 0.98 19.20 -3.11
CA GLU A 83 0.44 18.30 -4.12
C GLU A 83 -0.67 17.41 -3.55
N PHE A 84 -1.72 17.21 -4.35
CA PHE A 84 -2.85 16.38 -4.02
C PHE A 84 -3.09 15.32 -5.10
N ARG A 85 -3.73 14.24 -4.67
CA ARG A 85 -4.23 13.18 -5.53
C ARG A 85 -5.75 13.23 -5.48
N THR A 86 -6.39 13.34 -6.62
CA THR A 86 -7.83 13.22 -6.73
C THR A 86 -8.21 11.74 -6.67
N VAL A 87 -9.16 11.41 -5.80
CA VAL A 87 -9.73 10.06 -5.72
C VAL A 87 -11.25 10.15 -5.88
N PHE A 88 -11.82 9.08 -6.43
CA PHE A 88 -13.27 8.92 -6.60
C PHE A 88 -13.83 8.11 -5.44
N VAL A 89 -14.76 8.70 -4.72
CA VAL A 89 -15.39 8.11 -3.54
C VAL A 89 -16.84 7.77 -3.88
N ASN A 90 -17.15 6.48 -3.87
CA ASN A 90 -18.50 5.98 -4.08
C ASN A 90 -19.32 6.05 -2.78
N GLU A 91 -20.64 5.96 -2.89
CA GLU A 91 -21.55 5.75 -1.76
C GLU A 91 -21.19 4.47 -0.99
N ASP A 92 -21.49 4.42 0.28
CA ASP A 92 -21.07 3.33 1.15
C ASP A 92 -21.56 1.93 0.67
N GLU A 93 -22.80 1.81 0.20
CA GLU A 93 -23.32 0.55 -0.36
C GLU A 93 -22.53 0.10 -1.60
N ASP A 94 -22.23 1.04 -2.50
CA ASP A 94 -21.47 0.77 -3.72
C ASP A 94 -20.00 0.43 -3.40
N ARG A 95 -19.41 1.05 -2.37
CA ARG A 95 -18.08 0.70 -1.89
C ARG A 95 -18.01 -0.74 -1.39
N ILE A 96 -19.03 -1.18 -0.65
CA ILE A 96 -19.13 -2.57 -0.19
C ILE A 96 -19.27 -3.51 -1.39
N PHE A 97 -20.19 -3.21 -2.30
CA PHE A 97 -20.40 -4.01 -3.52
C PHE A 97 -19.10 -4.14 -4.33
N LEU A 98 -18.47 -3.03 -4.67
CA LEU A 98 -17.23 -2.99 -5.45
C LEU A 98 -16.07 -3.72 -4.75
N SER A 99 -15.98 -3.65 -3.41
CA SER A 99 -14.99 -4.40 -2.64
C SER A 99 -15.22 -5.92 -2.74
N LEU A 100 -16.47 -6.38 -2.64
CA LEU A 100 -16.83 -7.79 -2.80
C LEU A 100 -16.55 -8.30 -4.22
N VAL A 101 -16.83 -7.47 -5.22
CA VAL A 101 -16.51 -7.79 -6.64
C VAL A 101 -15.00 -7.89 -6.84
N ASN A 102 -14.24 -6.94 -6.33
CA ASN A 102 -12.78 -6.97 -6.44
C ASN A 102 -12.19 -8.24 -5.83
N ASP A 103 -12.65 -8.63 -4.65
CA ASP A 103 -12.23 -9.88 -4.00
C ASP A 103 -12.57 -11.11 -4.84
N MET A 104 -13.75 -11.10 -5.45
CA MET A 104 -14.17 -12.17 -6.37
C MET A 104 -13.25 -12.24 -7.59
N LEU A 105 -12.94 -11.10 -8.21
CA LEU A 105 -12.08 -11.05 -9.40
C LEU A 105 -10.67 -11.56 -9.10
N PHE A 106 -10.06 -11.15 -7.99
CA PHE A 106 -8.75 -11.69 -7.58
C PHE A 106 -8.78 -13.20 -7.31
N GLU A 107 -9.90 -13.73 -6.80
CA GLU A 107 -10.04 -15.16 -6.54
C GLU A 107 -10.20 -15.99 -7.82
N ILE A 108 -11.08 -15.55 -8.75
CA ILE A 108 -11.42 -16.34 -9.95
C ILE A 108 -10.50 -16.11 -11.14
N ALA A 109 -9.78 -15.00 -11.14
CA ALA A 109 -8.96 -14.52 -12.23
C ALA A 109 -7.60 -13.97 -11.76
N GLY A 110 -7.08 -14.48 -10.66
CA GLY A 110 -5.74 -14.16 -10.18
C GLY A 110 -4.64 -14.56 -11.16
N ASP A 111 -4.91 -15.56 -12.02
CA ASP A 111 -4.03 -15.98 -13.11
C ASP A 111 -3.94 -14.97 -14.28
N MET A 112 -4.86 -14.01 -14.35
CA MET A 112 -4.77 -12.87 -15.27
C MET A 112 -3.78 -11.80 -14.78
N VAL A 113 -3.32 -11.88 -13.54
CA VAL A 113 -2.25 -11.05 -13.01
C VAL A 113 -0.93 -11.77 -13.23
N HIS A 114 0.00 -11.12 -13.94
CA HIS A 114 1.31 -11.72 -14.19
C HIS A 114 2.10 -11.87 -12.86
N PRO A 115 2.85 -12.96 -12.64
CA PRO A 115 3.61 -13.18 -11.39
C PRO A 115 4.63 -12.10 -11.04
N SER A 116 5.13 -11.33 -12.02
CA SER A 116 5.99 -10.17 -11.76
C SER A 116 5.24 -8.93 -11.30
N CYS A 117 3.91 -8.87 -11.46
CA CYS A 117 3.06 -7.85 -10.88
C CYS A 117 2.72 -8.25 -9.44
N MET A 118 3.32 -7.56 -8.48
CA MET A 118 3.24 -7.91 -7.06
C MET A 118 2.36 -6.96 -6.25
N SER A 119 1.66 -6.02 -6.91
CA SER A 119 0.72 -5.12 -6.26
C SER A 119 -0.57 -5.84 -5.84
N TYR A 120 -1.18 -5.36 -4.78
CA TYR A 120 -2.48 -5.81 -4.27
C TYR A 120 -2.61 -7.32 -4.01
N GLN A 121 -1.51 -8.09 -4.15
CA GLN A 121 -1.50 -9.54 -3.95
C GLN A 121 -1.50 -9.89 -2.47
N LYS A 122 -2.37 -10.82 -2.06
CA LYS A 122 -2.45 -11.28 -0.66
C LYS A 122 -1.12 -11.92 -0.22
N GLY A 123 -0.60 -11.46 0.92
CA GLY A 123 0.65 -11.98 1.48
C GLY A 123 1.93 -11.49 0.80
N ILE A 124 1.83 -10.58 -0.17
CA ILE A 124 2.98 -9.93 -0.80
C ILE A 124 3.02 -8.46 -0.37
N GLY A 125 3.96 -8.13 0.51
CA GLY A 125 4.21 -6.75 0.94
C GLY A 125 5.46 -6.16 0.31
N CYS A 126 5.56 -4.83 0.26
CA CYS A 126 6.71 -4.10 -0.29
C CYS A 126 8.06 -4.57 0.28
N ALA A 127 8.09 -4.95 1.56
CA ALA A 127 9.28 -5.46 2.24
C ALA A 127 9.85 -6.73 1.59
N LYS A 128 8.98 -7.68 1.23
CA LYS A 128 9.38 -8.93 0.55
C LYS A 128 9.96 -8.64 -0.83
N ILE A 129 9.30 -7.76 -1.60
CA ILE A 129 9.72 -7.37 -2.94
C ILE A 129 11.11 -6.71 -2.89
N VAL A 130 11.28 -5.73 -2.01
CA VAL A 130 12.54 -5.00 -1.84
C VAL A 130 13.68 -5.93 -1.47
N LYS A 131 13.46 -6.87 -0.54
CA LYS A 131 14.46 -7.86 -0.17
C LYS A 131 14.87 -8.75 -1.34
N GLN A 132 13.91 -9.28 -2.08
CA GLN A 132 14.18 -10.10 -3.27
C GLN A 132 14.97 -9.33 -4.34
N MET A 133 14.61 -8.08 -4.60
CA MET A 133 15.30 -7.25 -5.60
C MET A 133 16.70 -6.86 -5.14
N SER A 134 16.89 -6.51 -3.87
CA SER A 134 18.23 -6.23 -3.30
C SER A 134 19.18 -7.44 -3.43
N GLU A 135 18.72 -8.65 -3.15
CA GLU A 135 19.49 -9.86 -3.35
C GLU A 135 19.89 -10.09 -4.82
N LYS A 136 19.04 -9.72 -5.77
CA LYS A 136 19.34 -9.82 -7.20
C LYS A 136 20.33 -8.76 -7.67
N ILE A 137 20.20 -7.53 -7.16
CA ILE A 137 21.13 -6.43 -7.42
C ILE A 137 22.53 -6.79 -6.91
N ASP A 138 22.61 -7.34 -5.71
CA ASP A 138 23.88 -7.75 -5.11
C ASP A 138 24.62 -8.80 -5.93
N ARG A 139 23.90 -9.76 -6.52
CA ARG A 139 24.48 -10.79 -7.40
C ARG A 139 25.05 -10.25 -8.71
N LEU A 140 24.60 -9.08 -9.16
CA LEU A 140 25.12 -8.42 -10.36
C LEU A 140 26.31 -7.50 -10.06
N SER A 141 26.76 -7.47 -8.80
CA SER A 141 27.88 -6.65 -8.34
C SER A 141 29.18 -7.10 -8.98
N GLY A 142 29.86 -6.21 -9.70
CA GLY A 142 31.16 -6.49 -10.31
C GLY A 142 31.88 -5.23 -10.77
N ASP A 143 31.15 -4.20 -11.15
CA ASP A 143 31.66 -2.91 -11.56
C ASP A 143 30.75 -1.80 -11.02
N ASP A 144 31.23 -1.07 -10.04
CA ASP A 144 30.44 -0.13 -9.24
C ASP A 144 29.78 0.99 -10.05
N HIS A 145 30.29 1.32 -11.20
CA HIS A 145 29.78 2.40 -12.05
C HIS A 145 28.94 1.93 -13.24
N LYS A 146 28.83 0.63 -13.42
CA LYS A 146 28.07 0.07 -14.52
C LYS A 146 26.57 0.15 -14.25
N VAL A 147 25.81 0.56 -15.27
CA VAL A 147 24.34 0.49 -15.19
C VAL A 147 23.89 -0.96 -15.16
N ILE A 148 23.09 -1.29 -14.15
CA ILE A 148 22.58 -2.65 -13.88
C ILE A 148 21.09 -2.78 -14.12
N GLY A 149 20.40 -1.70 -14.43
CA GLY A 149 18.96 -1.69 -14.61
C GLY A 149 18.37 -0.29 -14.54
N TRP A 150 17.07 -0.24 -14.35
CA TRP A 150 16.32 1.00 -14.18
C TRP A 150 15.11 0.81 -13.30
N LYS A 151 14.65 1.90 -12.69
CA LYS A 151 13.31 2.02 -12.16
C LYS A 151 12.53 3.08 -12.93
N SER A 152 11.23 2.91 -12.99
CA SER A 152 10.34 3.87 -13.65
C SER A 152 8.95 3.90 -12.99
N ASP A 153 8.15 4.87 -13.40
CA ASP A 153 6.78 5.09 -12.92
C ASP A 153 5.95 5.57 -14.12
N PHE A 154 4.70 5.14 -14.20
CA PHE A 154 3.84 5.53 -15.31
C PHE A 154 3.23 6.91 -15.06
N SER A 155 3.11 7.69 -16.12
CA SER A 155 2.51 9.02 -16.02
C SER A 155 0.99 8.90 -15.85
N LYS A 156 0.47 9.29 -14.68
CA LYS A 156 -0.98 9.30 -14.40
C LYS A 156 -1.66 7.96 -14.71
N TYR A 157 -1.05 6.85 -14.30
CA TYR A 157 -1.50 5.50 -14.65
C TYR A 157 -3.01 5.30 -14.47
N PHE A 158 -3.55 5.63 -13.30
CA PHE A 158 -4.97 5.48 -12.99
C PHE A 158 -5.91 6.40 -13.77
N ASP A 159 -5.36 7.40 -14.47
CA ASP A 159 -6.14 8.36 -15.26
C ASP A 159 -6.04 8.11 -16.78
N THR A 160 -5.19 7.17 -17.21
CA THR A 160 -4.82 7.03 -18.64
C THR A 160 -5.05 5.65 -19.25
N VAL A 161 -5.44 4.65 -18.47
CA VAL A 161 -5.81 3.32 -19.02
C VAL A 161 -7.03 3.49 -19.92
N PRO A 162 -6.97 3.03 -21.18
CA PRO A 162 -8.09 3.13 -22.12
C PRO A 162 -9.29 2.27 -21.67
N ILE A 163 -10.50 2.71 -22.00
CA ILE A 163 -11.71 1.95 -21.70
C ILE A 163 -11.72 0.61 -22.42
N GLU A 164 -11.13 0.55 -23.60
CA GLU A 164 -11.04 -0.66 -24.41
C GLU A 164 -10.21 -1.76 -23.72
N ASP A 165 -9.15 -1.38 -22.97
CA ASP A 165 -8.36 -2.32 -22.17
C ASP A 165 -9.13 -2.81 -20.93
N ILE A 166 -9.96 -1.95 -20.33
CA ILE A 166 -10.85 -2.30 -19.22
C ILE A 166 -11.91 -3.30 -19.71
N ASP A 167 -12.54 -3.02 -20.85
CA ASP A 167 -13.51 -3.90 -21.47
C ASP A 167 -12.91 -5.26 -21.85
N ALA A 168 -11.71 -5.25 -22.44
CA ALA A 168 -11.00 -6.49 -22.78
C ALA A 168 -10.75 -7.38 -21.56
N ALA A 169 -10.43 -6.79 -20.40
CA ALA A 169 -10.28 -7.55 -19.17
C ALA A 169 -11.61 -8.20 -18.73
N PHE A 170 -12.73 -7.49 -18.81
CA PHE A 170 -14.06 -8.05 -18.53
C PHE A 170 -14.51 -9.06 -19.57
N ASP A 171 -14.16 -8.87 -20.84
CA ASP A 171 -14.48 -9.85 -21.90
C ASP A 171 -13.82 -11.20 -21.65
N VAL A 172 -12.57 -11.22 -21.15
CA VAL A 172 -11.89 -12.47 -20.75
C VAL A 172 -12.65 -13.15 -19.60
N ILE A 173 -13.15 -12.40 -18.63
CA ILE A 173 -13.96 -12.94 -17.54
C ILE A 173 -15.26 -13.56 -18.10
N GLU A 174 -15.95 -12.86 -18.99
CA GLU A 174 -17.19 -13.35 -19.60
C GLU A 174 -16.97 -14.56 -20.51
N GLN A 175 -15.83 -14.65 -21.20
CA GLN A 175 -15.45 -15.83 -21.97
C GLN A 175 -15.25 -17.07 -21.09
N ARG A 176 -14.67 -16.90 -19.91
CA ARG A 176 -14.39 -18.01 -18.98
C ARG A 176 -15.62 -18.47 -18.19
N PHE A 177 -16.45 -17.54 -17.76
CA PHE A 177 -17.53 -17.82 -16.80
C PHE A 177 -18.94 -17.64 -17.37
N GLY A 178 -19.06 -17.05 -18.55
CA GLY A 178 -20.32 -16.63 -19.16
C GLY A 178 -20.70 -15.20 -18.76
N LYS A 179 -21.70 -14.65 -19.46
CA LYS A 179 -22.23 -13.31 -19.13
C LYS A 179 -22.79 -13.26 -17.71
N SER A 180 -22.59 -12.14 -17.05
CA SER A 180 -22.99 -11.94 -15.65
C SER A 180 -23.55 -10.55 -15.40
N VAL A 181 -24.62 -10.47 -14.63
CA VAL A 181 -25.17 -9.19 -14.17
C VAL A 181 -24.16 -8.41 -13.33
N ILE A 182 -23.27 -9.10 -12.59
CA ILE A 182 -22.21 -8.45 -11.81
C ILE A 182 -21.24 -7.70 -12.73
N ILE A 183 -20.76 -8.35 -13.78
CA ILE A 183 -19.83 -7.73 -14.75
C ILE A 183 -20.52 -6.60 -15.51
N ASN A 184 -21.79 -6.77 -15.90
CA ASN A 184 -22.54 -5.71 -16.57
C ASN A 184 -22.66 -4.45 -15.71
N VAL A 185 -22.97 -4.56 -14.42
CA VAL A 185 -23.05 -3.42 -13.49
C VAL A 185 -21.73 -2.71 -13.37
N VAL A 186 -20.61 -3.46 -13.25
CA VAL A 186 -19.28 -2.86 -13.14
C VAL A 186 -18.85 -2.23 -14.47
N ARG A 187 -19.12 -2.85 -15.60
CA ARG A 187 -18.85 -2.30 -16.93
C ARG A 187 -19.64 -0.99 -17.16
N GLU A 188 -20.93 -0.97 -16.85
CA GLU A 188 -21.75 0.25 -16.90
C GLU A 188 -21.14 1.37 -16.05
N TYR A 189 -20.67 1.06 -14.85
CA TYR A 189 -20.02 2.03 -13.98
C TYR A 189 -18.74 2.60 -14.61
N TYR A 190 -17.92 1.79 -15.27
CA TYR A 190 -16.70 2.28 -15.93
C TYR A 190 -17.00 3.09 -17.19
N HIS A 191 -18.09 2.83 -17.88
CA HIS A 191 -18.58 3.62 -19.03
C HIS A 191 -19.30 4.91 -18.62
N ASN A 192 -19.64 5.08 -17.34
CA ASN A 192 -20.29 6.30 -16.87
C ASN A 192 -19.23 7.31 -16.44
N ASP A 193 -19.04 8.36 -17.24
CA ASP A 193 -18.05 9.43 -17.01
C ASP A 193 -18.54 10.54 -16.07
N ASN A 194 -19.74 10.43 -15.52
CA ASN A 194 -20.33 11.45 -14.66
C ASN A 194 -19.84 11.28 -13.20
N TYR A 195 -19.46 12.38 -12.59
CA TYR A 195 -19.11 12.47 -11.17
C TYR A 195 -19.43 13.86 -10.60
N TYR A 196 -19.47 13.97 -9.28
CA TYR A 196 -19.56 15.25 -8.60
C TYR A 196 -18.17 15.75 -8.24
N ASP A 197 -17.77 16.88 -8.80
CA ASP A 197 -16.49 17.53 -8.46
C ASP A 197 -16.67 18.34 -7.17
N SER A 198 -16.02 17.89 -6.10
CA SER A 198 -16.15 18.48 -4.76
C SER A 198 -15.43 19.84 -4.65
N GLU A 199 -14.44 20.13 -5.50
CA GLU A 199 -13.77 21.43 -5.54
C GLU A 199 -14.57 22.44 -6.34
N ALA A 200 -14.97 22.07 -7.55
CA ALA A 200 -15.81 22.90 -8.43
C ALA A 200 -17.26 22.98 -7.94
N LYS A 201 -17.67 22.09 -7.03
CA LYS A 201 -19.04 21.97 -6.48
C LYS A 201 -20.12 21.81 -7.57
N CYS A 202 -19.80 21.05 -8.61
CA CYS A 202 -20.71 20.83 -9.74
C CYS A 202 -20.61 19.39 -10.25
N GLU A 203 -21.62 18.99 -11.02
CA GLU A 203 -21.58 17.77 -11.80
C GLU A 203 -20.66 17.96 -13.00
N THR A 204 -19.81 16.99 -13.24
CA THR A 204 -18.82 16.99 -14.31
C THR A 204 -18.88 15.67 -15.06
N SER A 205 -18.66 15.72 -16.37
CA SER A 205 -18.52 14.53 -17.21
C SER A 205 -17.18 14.57 -17.91
N LYS A 206 -16.31 13.63 -17.51
CA LYS A 206 -14.97 13.49 -18.08
C LYS A 206 -14.49 12.05 -17.87
N TYR A 207 -13.81 11.49 -18.85
CA TYR A 207 -13.21 10.17 -18.75
C TYR A 207 -12.30 10.04 -17.53
N GLN A 208 -12.53 9.00 -16.72
CA GLN A 208 -11.88 8.81 -15.41
C GLN A 208 -11.03 7.54 -15.36
N SER A 209 -10.92 6.81 -16.45
CA SER A 209 -10.11 5.60 -16.55
C SER A 209 -10.40 4.59 -15.42
N LEU A 210 -9.39 4.21 -14.63
CA LEU A 210 -9.55 3.23 -13.53
C LEU A 210 -10.33 3.76 -12.31
N LYS A 211 -10.72 5.04 -12.29
CA LYS A 211 -11.43 5.68 -11.16
C LYS A 211 -10.69 5.43 -9.83
N GLN A 212 -9.55 6.10 -9.65
CA GLN A 212 -8.69 5.93 -8.48
C GLN A 212 -9.48 6.09 -7.18
N GLY A 213 -9.50 5.07 -6.33
CA GLY A 213 -10.33 4.99 -5.11
C GLY A 213 -11.43 3.93 -5.20
N CYS A 214 -11.82 3.52 -6.39
CA CYS A 214 -12.66 2.34 -6.60
C CYS A 214 -11.90 1.05 -6.28
N ALA A 215 -12.53 0.12 -5.57
CA ALA A 215 -11.88 -1.14 -5.19
C ALA A 215 -11.44 -1.97 -6.41
N VAL A 216 -12.30 -2.07 -7.45
CA VAL A 216 -12.03 -2.87 -8.66
C VAL A 216 -10.86 -2.30 -9.46
N ALA A 217 -10.53 -1.02 -9.30
CA ALA A 217 -9.37 -0.41 -9.93
C ALA A 217 -8.05 -1.13 -9.61
N SER A 218 -7.92 -1.78 -8.44
CA SER A 218 -6.72 -2.51 -8.07
C SER A 218 -6.51 -3.76 -8.91
N TRP A 219 -7.56 -4.56 -9.15
CA TRP A 219 -7.49 -5.73 -10.03
C TRP A 219 -7.25 -5.31 -11.49
N LEU A 220 -8.00 -4.31 -11.99
CA LEU A 220 -7.80 -3.79 -13.35
C LEU A 220 -6.39 -3.28 -13.57
N ALA A 221 -5.83 -2.50 -12.63
CA ALA A 221 -4.45 -2.00 -12.72
C ALA A 221 -3.42 -3.14 -12.82
N ASP A 222 -3.70 -4.30 -12.25
CA ASP A 222 -2.79 -5.43 -12.33
C ASP A 222 -2.94 -6.18 -13.66
N VAL A 223 -4.14 -6.38 -14.16
CA VAL A 223 -4.37 -7.24 -15.34
C VAL A 223 -4.15 -6.56 -16.69
N VAL A 224 -4.42 -5.25 -16.81
CA VAL A 224 -4.35 -4.53 -18.11
C VAL A 224 -2.94 -4.47 -18.70
N LEU A 225 -1.90 -4.69 -17.89
CA LEU A 225 -0.49 -4.71 -18.30
C LEU A 225 0.14 -6.10 -18.32
N TYR A 226 -0.67 -7.16 -18.34
CA TYR A 226 -0.17 -8.54 -18.37
C TYR A 226 0.85 -8.79 -19.50
N GLN A 227 0.60 -8.28 -20.71
CA GLN A 227 1.50 -8.48 -21.85
C GLN A 227 2.83 -7.76 -21.68
N LEU A 228 2.82 -6.54 -21.12
CA LEU A 228 4.03 -5.82 -20.77
C LEU A 228 4.86 -6.62 -19.74
N ASP A 229 4.21 -7.06 -18.67
CA ASP A 229 4.88 -7.83 -17.60
C ASP A 229 5.47 -9.13 -18.15
N LYS A 230 4.74 -9.81 -19.03
CA LYS A 230 5.20 -11.03 -19.69
C LYS A 230 6.44 -10.77 -20.57
N ARG A 231 6.38 -9.79 -21.47
CA ARG A 231 7.49 -9.47 -22.39
C ARG A 231 8.76 -9.10 -21.63
N LEU A 232 8.65 -8.30 -20.56
CA LEU A 232 9.79 -7.93 -19.73
C LEU A 232 10.37 -9.10 -18.96
N THR A 233 9.52 -10.03 -18.51
CA THR A 233 9.96 -11.25 -17.81
C THR A 233 10.57 -12.27 -18.77
N ASP A 234 10.08 -12.39 -19.99
CA ASP A 234 10.60 -13.29 -21.05
C ASP A 234 12.06 -12.94 -21.45
N LEU A 235 12.51 -11.73 -21.14
CA LEU A 235 13.94 -11.40 -21.25
C LEU A 235 14.81 -12.25 -20.31
N GLY A 236 14.28 -12.87 -19.25
CA GLY A 236 14.99 -13.73 -18.30
C GLY A 236 15.81 -12.99 -17.25
N ASP A 237 15.78 -11.64 -17.24
CA ASP A 237 16.36 -10.81 -16.21
C ASP A 237 15.36 -10.62 -15.05
N SER A 238 15.65 -9.75 -14.11
CA SER A 238 14.80 -9.52 -12.94
C SER A 238 13.91 -8.32 -13.14
N TYR A 239 12.62 -8.55 -13.24
CA TYR A 239 11.59 -7.52 -13.36
C TYR A 239 10.54 -7.66 -12.28
N VAL A 240 10.06 -6.53 -11.77
CA VAL A 240 8.91 -6.45 -10.86
C VAL A 240 8.13 -5.17 -11.12
N ARG A 241 6.81 -5.28 -11.07
CA ARG A 241 5.88 -4.15 -11.08
C ARG A 241 5.06 -4.13 -9.79
N TYR A 242 4.87 -2.93 -9.26
CA TYR A 242 3.96 -2.66 -8.15
C TYR A 242 3.07 -1.48 -8.52
N SER A 243 1.90 -1.76 -9.10
CA SER A 243 1.01 -0.77 -9.71
C SER A 243 1.71 -0.01 -10.85
N ASP A 244 1.99 1.26 -10.68
CA ASP A 244 2.74 2.13 -11.59
C ASP A 244 4.26 2.15 -11.35
N ASP A 245 4.72 1.72 -10.18
CA ASP A 245 6.15 1.61 -9.86
C ASP A 245 6.76 0.34 -10.48
N THR A 246 7.82 0.48 -11.28
CA THR A 246 8.51 -0.64 -11.92
C THR A 246 9.99 -0.65 -11.63
N LEU A 247 10.58 -1.84 -11.55
CA LEU A 247 12.00 -2.05 -11.34
C LEU A 247 12.48 -3.20 -12.22
N TYR A 248 13.45 -2.92 -13.09
CA TYR A 248 14.13 -3.90 -13.91
C TYR A 248 15.62 -3.97 -13.54
N VAL A 249 16.15 -5.16 -13.38
CA VAL A 249 17.56 -5.39 -13.02
C VAL A 249 18.13 -6.51 -13.89
N GLY A 250 19.10 -6.18 -14.73
CA GLY A 250 19.75 -7.12 -15.64
C GLY A 250 20.50 -6.42 -16.77
N PRO A 251 21.34 -7.16 -17.51
CA PRO A 251 22.19 -6.63 -18.56
C PRO A 251 21.42 -6.10 -19.78
N ARG A 252 20.16 -6.56 -19.99
CA ARG A 252 19.32 -6.15 -21.13
C ARG A 252 18.42 -4.97 -20.80
N TYR A 253 18.88 -4.06 -19.93
CA TYR A 253 18.07 -2.94 -19.43
C TYR A 253 17.67 -1.95 -20.53
N GLU A 254 18.44 -1.79 -21.61
CA GLU A 254 18.09 -0.93 -22.73
C GLU A 254 16.97 -1.54 -23.58
N GLU A 255 17.06 -2.83 -23.89
CA GLU A 255 16.01 -3.58 -24.60
C GLU A 255 14.71 -3.59 -23.79
N ALA A 256 14.81 -3.82 -22.48
CA ALA A 256 13.67 -3.77 -21.56
C ALA A 256 13.01 -2.38 -21.53
N MET A 257 13.81 -1.30 -21.58
CA MET A 257 13.26 0.06 -21.64
C MET A 257 12.54 0.30 -22.96
N GLN A 258 13.06 -0.19 -24.07
CA GLN A 258 12.40 -0.06 -25.38
C GLN A 258 11.07 -0.82 -25.40
N ILE A 259 11.02 -2.06 -24.89
CA ILE A 259 9.77 -2.83 -24.73
C ILE A 259 8.75 -2.07 -23.89
N MET A 260 9.21 -1.49 -22.77
CA MET A 260 8.35 -0.68 -21.88
C MET A 260 7.71 0.49 -22.63
N VAL A 261 8.52 1.24 -23.38
CA VAL A 261 8.03 2.42 -24.14
C VAL A 261 7.04 2.00 -25.24
N ASP A 262 7.35 0.93 -25.98
CA ASP A 262 6.52 0.46 -27.08
C ASP A 262 5.17 -0.08 -26.61
N GLU A 263 5.15 -0.89 -25.54
CA GLU A 263 3.93 -1.43 -24.97
C GLU A 263 3.00 -0.33 -24.41
N LEU A 264 3.60 0.63 -23.69
CA LEU A 264 2.81 1.75 -23.17
C LEU A 264 2.27 2.63 -24.31
N ALA A 265 3.06 2.86 -25.37
CA ALA A 265 2.61 3.64 -26.52
C ALA A 265 1.43 2.98 -27.25
N GLN A 266 1.43 1.64 -27.42
CA GLN A 266 0.29 0.89 -27.99
C GLN A 266 -0.98 1.12 -27.18
N LYS A 267 -0.86 1.28 -25.87
CA LYS A 267 -1.99 1.57 -24.96
C LYS A 267 -2.24 3.07 -24.75
N ARG A 268 -1.61 3.95 -25.56
CA ARG A 268 -1.72 5.41 -25.42
C ARG A 268 -1.28 5.95 -24.06
N MET A 269 -0.47 5.17 -23.35
CA MET A 269 0.10 5.48 -22.04
C MET A 269 1.56 5.94 -22.18
N LYS A 270 2.13 6.52 -21.12
CA LYS A 270 3.50 7.06 -21.14
C LYS A 270 4.21 6.83 -19.81
N LEU A 271 5.52 6.66 -19.87
CA LEU A 271 6.39 6.79 -18.71
C LEU A 271 6.42 8.23 -18.20
N ASN A 272 6.65 8.38 -16.91
CA ASN A 272 7.00 9.67 -16.33
C ASN A 272 8.51 9.90 -16.46
N PRO A 273 8.97 10.77 -17.40
CA PRO A 273 10.40 10.89 -17.67
C PRO A 273 11.20 11.44 -16.47
N LYS A 274 10.54 12.15 -15.55
CA LYS A 274 11.19 12.65 -14.33
C LYS A 274 11.43 11.57 -13.27
N LYS A 275 10.81 10.41 -13.42
CA LYS A 275 10.90 9.27 -12.51
C LYS A 275 11.63 8.06 -13.09
N VAL A 276 12.11 8.15 -14.32
CA VAL A 276 13.03 7.16 -14.89
C VAL A 276 14.41 7.39 -14.30
N GLU A 277 14.96 6.35 -13.66
CA GLU A 277 16.30 6.40 -13.05
C GLU A 277 17.06 5.12 -13.40
N TYR A 278 18.22 5.28 -14.04
CA TYR A 278 19.14 4.19 -14.28
C TYR A 278 19.95 3.90 -13.02
N LEU A 279 20.10 2.64 -12.71
CA LEU A 279 20.63 2.16 -11.45
C LEU A 279 22.07 1.67 -11.60
N THR A 280 22.88 1.94 -10.58
CA THR A 280 24.22 1.40 -10.40
C THR A 280 24.35 0.83 -8.98
N ASN A 281 25.30 -0.09 -8.75
CA ASN A 281 25.47 -0.73 -7.44
C ASN A 281 25.96 0.22 -6.33
N ASP A 282 26.69 1.27 -6.70
CA ASP A 282 27.32 2.22 -5.77
C ASP A 282 26.39 3.31 -5.27
N ARG A 283 25.20 3.47 -5.88
CA ARG A 283 24.28 4.57 -5.57
C ARG A 283 23.01 4.09 -4.91
N TRP A 284 22.54 4.89 -3.95
CA TRP A 284 21.25 4.70 -3.34
C TRP A 284 20.12 5.13 -4.27
N PHE A 285 19.13 4.27 -4.42
CA PHE A 285 17.87 4.60 -5.07
C PHE A 285 16.68 4.24 -4.19
N LYS A 286 15.55 4.89 -4.43
CA LYS A 286 14.31 4.67 -3.68
C LYS A 286 13.39 3.73 -4.45
N PHE A 287 12.90 2.68 -3.79
CA PHE A 287 11.85 1.81 -4.32
C PHE A 287 10.90 1.36 -3.21
N LEU A 288 9.58 1.48 -3.43
CA LEU A 288 8.51 1.05 -2.51
C LEU A 288 8.70 1.53 -1.05
N GLY A 289 9.19 2.74 -0.87
CA GLY A 289 9.41 3.34 0.45
C GLY A 289 10.69 2.92 1.15
N PHE A 290 11.56 2.17 0.51
CA PHE A 290 12.90 1.84 0.98
C PHE A 290 13.96 2.54 0.12
N SER A 291 15.15 2.68 0.68
CA SER A 291 16.38 3.03 -0.04
C SER A 291 17.23 1.79 -0.17
N ILE A 292 17.74 1.52 -1.36
CA ILE A 292 18.49 0.30 -1.70
C ILE A 292 19.83 0.70 -2.31
N ARG A 293 20.92 -0.01 -1.93
CA ARG A 293 22.24 0.06 -2.55
C ARG A 293 22.90 -1.32 -2.47
N GLY A 294 23.00 -2.03 -3.59
CA GLY A 294 23.44 -3.43 -3.56
C GLY A 294 22.61 -4.27 -2.59
N ALA A 295 23.27 -4.93 -1.65
CA ALA A 295 22.63 -5.70 -0.57
C ALA A 295 22.07 -4.84 0.58
N GLU A 296 22.40 -3.57 0.63
CA GLU A 296 22.00 -2.68 1.72
C GLU A 296 20.58 -2.15 1.53
N ILE A 297 19.75 -2.28 2.55
CA ILE A 297 18.37 -1.80 2.58
C ILE A 297 18.18 -0.89 3.79
N SER A 298 17.68 0.32 3.56
CA SER A 298 17.29 1.27 4.58
C SER A 298 15.93 1.89 4.28
N LEU A 299 15.47 2.82 5.11
CA LEU A 299 14.22 3.55 4.90
C LEU A 299 14.42 4.72 3.94
N SER A 300 13.44 4.96 3.06
CA SER A 300 13.40 6.22 2.30
C SER A 300 13.16 7.43 3.22
N LYS A 301 13.55 8.62 2.77
CA LYS A 301 13.34 9.88 3.50
C LYS A 301 11.90 10.08 3.96
N ASN A 302 10.95 9.78 3.11
CA ASN A 302 9.53 9.94 3.42
C ASN A 302 9.10 8.97 4.53
N ARG A 303 9.55 7.72 4.45
CA ARG A 303 9.23 6.73 5.48
C ARG A 303 9.87 7.05 6.83
N ILE A 304 11.08 7.61 6.83
CA ILE A 304 11.73 8.15 8.04
C ILE A 304 10.91 9.30 8.62
N LYS A 305 10.48 10.24 7.76
CA LYS A 305 9.63 11.36 8.19
C LYS A 305 8.32 10.88 8.81
N THR A 306 7.68 9.88 8.20
CA THR A 306 6.49 9.25 8.75
C THR A 306 6.77 8.60 10.10
N PHE A 307 7.86 7.83 10.23
CA PHE A 307 8.26 7.22 11.50
C PHE A 307 8.47 8.26 12.61
N VAL A 308 9.23 9.32 12.33
CA VAL A 308 9.48 10.41 13.26
C VAL A 308 8.18 11.07 13.72
N ASN A 309 7.28 11.39 12.77
CA ASN A 309 6.00 12.01 13.07
C ASN A 309 5.11 11.10 13.94
N GLU A 310 5.07 9.83 13.64
CA GLU A 310 4.26 8.84 14.35
C GLU A 310 4.79 8.60 15.78
N VAL A 311 6.12 8.44 15.94
CA VAL A 311 6.75 8.32 17.26
C VAL A 311 6.50 9.58 18.10
N THR A 312 6.70 10.77 17.49
CA THR A 312 6.47 12.05 18.17
C THR A 312 5.01 12.21 18.60
N ALA A 313 4.07 11.84 17.73
CA ALA A 313 2.64 11.92 18.05
C ALA A 313 2.25 11.04 19.24
N ARG A 314 2.87 9.86 19.35
CA ARG A 314 2.60 8.89 20.43
C ARG A 314 3.36 9.15 21.72
N THR A 315 4.41 9.97 21.66
CA THR A 315 5.26 10.28 22.81
C THR A 315 5.11 11.75 23.24
N ILE A 316 5.80 12.64 22.59
CA ILE A 316 5.91 14.06 22.99
C ILE A 316 4.54 14.77 23.02
N LYS A 317 3.69 14.54 22.01
CA LYS A 317 2.35 15.14 22.01
C LYS A 317 1.46 14.61 23.12
N LYS A 318 1.66 13.36 23.53
CA LYS A 318 0.90 12.74 24.64
C LYS A 318 1.32 13.28 26.00
N ILE A 319 2.58 13.64 26.21
CA ILE A 319 3.03 14.31 27.44
C ILE A 319 2.26 15.62 27.64
N ARG A 320 2.14 16.40 26.56
CA ARG A 320 1.43 17.70 26.60
C ARG A 320 -0.05 17.55 26.97
N SER A 321 -0.63 16.37 26.75
CA SER A 321 -2.00 16.02 27.19
C SER A 321 -2.06 15.39 28.58
N GLY A 322 -0.96 15.35 29.36
CA GLY A 322 -0.92 14.80 30.72
C GLY A 322 -0.90 13.27 30.80
N ALA A 323 -0.62 12.56 29.71
CA ALA A 323 -0.57 11.10 29.71
C ALA A 323 0.57 10.57 30.59
N LYS A 324 0.32 9.48 31.33
CA LYS A 324 1.35 8.80 32.15
C LYS A 324 2.35 8.07 31.24
N TYR A 325 3.58 7.91 31.74
CA TYR A 325 4.68 7.24 31.02
C TYR A 325 4.30 5.83 30.56
N GLU A 326 3.70 5.03 31.43
CA GLU A 326 3.33 3.64 31.17
C GLU A 326 2.29 3.56 30.02
N THR A 327 1.32 4.47 30.02
CA THR A 327 0.30 4.56 28.94
C THR A 327 0.95 4.92 27.60
N VAL A 328 1.91 5.83 27.61
CA VAL A 328 2.65 6.25 26.41
C VAL A 328 3.51 5.10 25.89
N LEU A 329 4.24 4.43 26.79
CA LEU A 329 5.08 3.28 26.46
C LEU A 329 4.26 2.15 25.84
N HIS A 330 3.15 1.77 26.48
CA HIS A 330 2.26 0.71 25.97
C HIS A 330 1.67 1.08 24.60
N SER A 331 1.22 2.32 24.43
CA SER A 331 0.70 2.79 23.12
C SER A 331 1.76 2.76 22.02
N LEU A 332 3.00 3.12 22.34
CA LEU A 332 4.11 3.09 21.39
C LEU A 332 4.49 1.65 21.03
N GLN A 333 4.57 0.76 22.02
CA GLN A 333 4.83 -0.67 21.81
C GLN A 333 3.77 -1.32 20.93
N SER A 334 2.49 -1.10 21.27
CA SER A 334 1.38 -1.64 20.50
C SER A 334 1.44 -1.18 19.04
N TRP A 335 1.70 0.10 18.79
CA TRP A 335 1.83 0.61 17.44
C TRP A 335 3.04 0.02 16.70
N LEU A 336 4.19 -0.07 17.36
CA LEU A 336 5.43 -0.51 16.73
C LEU A 336 5.40 -2.00 16.37
N TYR A 337 4.87 -2.85 17.27
CA TYR A 337 4.93 -4.30 17.17
C TYR A 337 3.63 -4.96 16.73
N HIS A 338 2.47 -4.44 17.11
CA HIS A 338 1.18 -5.00 16.75
C HIS A 338 0.53 -4.26 15.57
N GLY A 339 0.79 -2.97 15.42
CA GLY A 339 0.25 -2.15 14.33
C GLY A 339 -1.28 -2.09 14.36
N ASN A 340 -1.86 -2.00 13.16
CA ASN A 340 -3.31 -2.01 12.96
C ASN A 340 -3.80 -3.37 12.39
N GLY A 341 -3.29 -4.49 12.90
CA GLY A 341 -3.59 -5.83 12.41
C GLY A 341 -2.41 -6.46 11.66
N GLU A 342 -2.53 -6.73 10.36
CA GLU A 342 -1.54 -7.51 9.60
C GLU A 342 -0.17 -6.85 9.41
N HIS A 343 -0.07 -5.53 9.56
CA HIS A 343 1.18 -4.78 9.31
C HIS A 343 1.59 -3.91 10.50
N SER A 344 2.71 -4.26 11.11
CA SER A 344 3.39 -3.41 12.09
C SER A 344 4.71 -2.87 11.51
N TRP A 345 5.22 -1.81 12.13
CA TRP A 345 6.55 -1.30 11.76
C TRP A 345 7.64 -2.38 11.96
N ALA A 346 7.60 -3.08 13.10
CA ALA A 346 8.59 -4.09 13.43
C ALA A 346 8.57 -5.27 12.46
N THR A 347 7.41 -5.81 12.16
CA THR A 347 7.29 -7.01 11.32
C THR A 347 7.32 -6.72 9.82
N GLY A 348 6.74 -5.60 9.40
CA GLY A 348 6.56 -5.29 7.98
C GLY A 348 7.69 -4.42 7.38
N VAL A 349 8.30 -3.58 8.17
CA VAL A 349 9.23 -2.56 7.66
C VAL A 349 10.63 -2.68 8.26
N LEU A 350 10.74 -2.57 9.59
CA LEU A 350 12.04 -2.53 10.26
C LEU A 350 12.81 -3.84 10.14
N LYS A 351 12.12 -4.96 10.05
CA LYS A 351 12.72 -6.30 9.85
C LYS A 351 13.44 -6.45 8.49
N THR A 352 13.14 -5.56 7.55
CA THR A 352 13.73 -5.57 6.21
C THR A 352 15.02 -4.78 6.13
N ILE A 353 15.18 -3.80 7.01
CA ILE A 353 16.37 -2.94 7.05
C ILE A 353 17.56 -3.72 7.58
N ASN A 354 18.72 -3.59 6.91
CA ASN A 354 19.96 -4.26 7.31
C ASN A 354 21.13 -3.27 7.57
N VAL A 355 20.94 -1.98 7.34
CA VAL A 355 21.95 -0.96 7.66
C VAL A 355 21.94 -0.69 9.16
N LYS A 356 22.87 -1.33 9.88
CA LYS A 356 22.96 -1.30 11.34
C LYS A 356 23.02 0.11 11.92
N ALA A 357 23.77 1.02 11.30
CA ALA A 357 23.88 2.40 11.74
C ALA A 357 22.52 3.14 11.72
N ASP A 358 21.66 2.83 10.75
CA ASP A 358 20.35 3.45 10.63
C ASP A 358 19.37 2.86 11.66
N ILE A 359 19.44 1.56 11.90
CA ILE A 359 18.69 0.90 12.98
C ILE A 359 19.04 1.52 14.33
N ASP A 360 20.34 1.70 14.63
CA ASP A 360 20.81 2.28 15.87
C ASP A 360 20.32 3.73 16.05
N ARG A 361 20.23 4.50 14.97
CA ARG A 361 19.71 5.87 15.01
C ARG A 361 18.21 5.95 15.22
N LEU A 362 17.43 5.09 14.54
CA LEU A 362 15.99 4.98 14.77
C LEU A 362 15.70 4.61 16.22
N ASN A 363 16.43 3.63 16.74
CA ASN A 363 16.33 3.20 18.14
C ASN A 363 16.71 4.34 19.09
N GLY A 364 17.83 5.03 18.85
CA GLY A 364 18.25 6.18 19.63
C GLY A 364 17.21 7.30 19.68
N PHE A 365 16.56 7.59 18.55
CA PHE A 365 15.47 8.57 18.49
C PHE A 365 14.26 8.17 19.34
N VAL A 366 13.82 6.92 19.26
CA VAL A 366 12.71 6.40 20.08
C VAL A 366 13.05 6.49 21.56
N MET A 367 14.26 6.10 21.95
CA MET A 367 14.74 6.17 23.32
C MET A 367 14.79 7.61 23.84
N ASP A 368 15.24 8.56 23.03
CA ASP A 368 15.27 9.98 23.40
C ASP A 368 13.86 10.55 23.60
N CYS A 369 12.89 10.13 22.76
CA CYS A 369 11.48 10.46 22.93
C CYS A 369 10.91 9.89 24.24
N LEU A 370 11.23 8.65 24.60
CA LEU A 370 10.79 8.03 25.85
C LEU A 370 11.42 8.69 27.09
N ARG A 371 12.71 9.07 27.01
CA ARG A 371 13.35 9.86 28.07
C ARG A 371 12.63 11.18 28.29
N ALA A 372 12.28 11.89 27.21
CA ALA A 372 11.52 13.12 27.29
C ALA A 372 10.16 12.92 27.98
N VAL A 373 9.47 11.84 27.69
CA VAL A 373 8.22 11.47 28.38
C VAL A 373 8.46 11.27 29.86
N LYS A 374 9.49 10.52 30.24
CA LYS A 374 9.80 10.21 31.65
C LYS A 374 10.20 11.45 32.45
N VAL A 375 10.91 12.40 31.85
CA VAL A 375 11.25 13.69 32.48
C VAL A 375 10.02 14.52 32.76
N GLY A 376 8.95 14.35 31.99
CA GLY A 376 7.70 15.08 32.17
C GLY A 376 7.77 16.58 31.90
N LYS A 377 8.84 17.06 31.26
CA LYS A 377 9.02 18.45 30.85
C LYS A 377 8.53 18.66 29.43
N SER A 378 8.13 19.87 29.11
CA SER A 378 7.88 20.28 27.74
C SER A 378 9.22 20.35 26.98
N VAL A 379 9.63 19.21 26.44
CA VAL A 379 10.85 19.06 25.63
C VAL A 379 10.49 19.37 24.19
N GLY A 380 11.24 20.28 23.57
CA GLY A 380 11.10 20.57 22.14
C GLY A 380 11.71 19.48 21.27
N MET A 381 11.31 19.41 20.01
CA MET A 381 11.93 18.49 19.04
C MET A 381 13.43 18.74 18.87
N ASP A 382 13.87 19.99 18.99
CA ASP A 382 15.29 20.36 18.93
C ASP A 382 16.11 19.82 20.12
N ASP A 383 15.46 19.55 21.27
CA ASP A 383 16.11 18.99 22.44
C ASP A 383 16.27 17.46 22.32
N ILE A 384 15.37 16.79 21.61
CA ILE A 384 15.42 15.33 21.40
C ILE A 384 16.53 14.97 20.39
N GLY A 385 16.91 15.91 19.55
CA GLY A 385 17.72 15.65 18.37
C GLY A 385 16.85 15.11 17.24
N GLY A 386 17.20 15.40 16.03
CA GLY A 386 16.51 14.94 14.85
C GLY A 386 17.22 13.77 14.20
N LEU A 387 16.49 13.07 13.34
CA LEU A 387 17.11 12.20 12.36
C LEU A 387 17.40 13.02 11.11
N GLY A 388 18.65 13.06 10.71
CA GLY A 388 19.11 13.61 9.44
C GLY A 388 19.45 12.46 8.48
N TRP A 389 19.56 12.75 7.20
CA TRP A 389 19.97 11.79 6.18
C TRP A 389 21.19 12.25 5.41
N SER A 390 21.84 11.28 4.80
CA SER A 390 23.00 11.44 3.95
C SER A 390 22.66 12.26 2.70
N ARG A 391 23.66 12.93 2.22
CA ARG A 391 23.64 13.53 0.89
C ARG A 391 24.23 12.63 -0.19
N GLU A 392 24.61 11.42 0.15
CA GLU A 392 25.04 10.44 -0.85
C GLU A 392 23.83 9.93 -1.63
N GLY A 393 23.63 10.49 -2.79
CA GLY A 393 22.49 10.23 -3.66
C GLY A 393 21.24 11.03 -3.30
N LYS A 394 20.25 11.05 -4.20
CA LYS A 394 18.96 11.74 -4.02
C LYS A 394 18.15 11.20 -2.83
N ASP A 395 18.34 9.94 -2.50
CA ASP A 395 17.55 9.20 -1.54
C ASP A 395 18.35 8.57 -0.39
N GLY A 396 19.55 9.08 -0.15
CA GLY A 396 20.51 8.56 0.82
C GLY A 396 19.92 8.18 2.18
N CYS A 397 20.62 7.30 2.86
CA CYS A 397 20.29 6.80 4.19
C CYS A 397 20.27 7.88 5.27
N ILE A 398 19.72 7.52 6.42
CA ILE A 398 19.88 8.30 7.65
C ILE A 398 21.35 8.42 7.99
N LEU A 399 21.89 9.60 8.00
CA LEU A 399 23.30 9.81 8.34
C LEU A 399 23.57 10.23 9.76
N ARG A 400 22.71 11.05 10.34
CA ARG A 400 23.06 11.72 11.60
C ARG A 400 21.87 11.85 12.51
N GLY A 401 22.02 11.32 13.74
CA GLY A 401 21.30 11.87 14.87
C GLY A 401 21.96 13.22 15.22
N LYS A 402 21.18 14.29 15.26
CA LYS A 402 21.63 15.53 15.93
C LYS A 402 21.82 15.23 17.41
N GLY A 403 22.83 15.82 18.05
CA GLY A 403 23.04 15.66 19.48
C GLY A 403 21.75 15.90 20.27
N SER A 404 21.42 14.96 21.15
CA SER A 404 20.23 15.05 22.00
C SER A 404 20.60 15.65 23.37
N LYS A 405 19.97 16.76 23.72
CA LYS A 405 20.10 17.35 25.05
C LYS A 405 19.35 16.53 26.11
N VAL A 406 18.37 15.71 25.70
CA VAL A 406 17.57 14.87 26.60
C VAL A 406 18.46 13.89 27.37
N ARG A 407 19.56 13.43 26.79
CA ARG A 407 20.51 12.51 27.44
C ARG A 407 21.21 13.11 28.67
N THR A 408 21.27 14.42 28.74
CA THR A 408 21.86 15.14 29.89
C THR A 408 20.83 15.57 30.92
N LEU A 409 19.53 15.41 30.63
CA LEU A 409 18.46 15.73 31.53
C LEU A 409 18.44 14.73 32.71
N ARG A 410 18.16 15.27 33.88
CA ARG A 410 18.00 14.52 35.13
C ARG A 410 16.53 14.51 35.53
N ASN A 411 16.10 13.49 36.24
CA ASN A 411 14.77 13.46 36.86
C ASN A 411 14.67 14.50 37.98
N LYS A 412 13.51 14.58 38.64
CA LYS A 412 13.30 15.49 39.77
C LYS A 412 14.22 15.20 40.96
N THR A 413 14.75 13.99 41.09
CA THR A 413 15.68 13.54 42.13
C THR A 413 17.14 13.76 41.74
N GLY A 414 17.43 14.29 40.57
CA GLY A 414 18.77 14.58 40.11
C GLY A 414 19.50 13.40 39.43
N GLU A 415 18.88 12.24 39.32
CA GLU A 415 19.46 11.05 38.67
C GLU A 415 19.44 11.16 37.16
N ARG A 416 20.49 10.67 36.51
CA ARG A 416 20.46 10.47 35.05
C ARG A 416 19.43 9.43 34.68
N LEU A 417 18.67 9.73 33.67
CA LEU A 417 17.68 8.80 33.12
C LEU A 417 18.38 7.74 32.23
N GLU A 418 19.29 7.00 32.84
CA GLU A 418 19.81 5.77 32.22
C GLU A 418 18.77 4.68 32.41
N GLY A 419 18.64 3.75 31.54
CA GLY A 419 17.84 2.54 31.76
C GLY A 419 16.38 2.53 31.30
N TYR A 420 15.76 3.65 30.91
CA TYR A 420 14.39 3.65 30.37
C TYR A 420 14.32 3.32 28.88
N TYR A 421 15.06 2.36 28.52
CA TYR A 421 15.35 2.00 27.15
C TYR A 421 14.83 0.61 26.83
N SER A 422 13.81 0.21 27.51
CA SER A 422 13.27 -1.12 27.36
C SER A 422 12.75 -1.41 25.95
N LEU A 423 12.53 -0.36 25.16
CA LEU A 423 12.58 -0.49 23.71
C LEU A 423 14.03 -0.66 23.20
N GLY A 424 15.02 -0.70 24.08
CA GLY A 424 16.41 -1.05 23.76
C GLY A 424 16.57 -2.37 23.04
N CYS A 425 15.62 -3.23 23.18
CA CYS A 425 15.45 -4.41 22.37
C CYS A 425 14.99 -4.14 20.94
N MET A 426 14.72 -2.89 20.54
CA MET A 426 14.38 -2.59 19.15
C MET A 426 15.47 -3.07 18.19
N ARG A 427 16.74 -2.88 18.55
CA ARG A 427 17.87 -3.42 17.79
C ARG A 427 17.89 -4.94 17.82
N ASN A 428 17.75 -5.55 18.99
CA ASN A 428 17.72 -7.00 19.15
C ASN A 428 16.48 -7.59 18.47
N ASN A 429 15.36 -6.92 18.57
CA ASN A 429 14.11 -7.33 17.91
C ASN A 429 14.18 -7.25 16.39
N LEU A 430 14.87 -6.24 15.85
CA LEU A 430 15.11 -6.12 14.41
C LEU A 430 16.10 -7.18 13.92
N LEU A 431 17.07 -7.59 14.75
CA LEU A 431 18.07 -8.60 14.41
C LEU A 431 17.60 -10.03 14.69
N PHE A 432 16.86 -10.27 15.77
CA PHE A 432 16.51 -11.61 16.28
C PHE A 432 15.03 -11.95 16.23
N GLY A 433 14.16 -10.98 15.88
CA GLY A 433 12.74 -11.18 15.77
C GLY A 433 11.94 -10.83 17.04
N ARG A 434 10.63 -10.94 16.91
CA ARG A 434 9.63 -10.48 17.88
C ARG A 434 9.61 -11.28 19.17
N ASP A 435 9.92 -12.57 19.10
CA ASP A 435 9.77 -13.49 20.23
C ASP A 435 10.68 -13.15 21.41
N LEU A 436 11.87 -12.61 21.12
CA LEU A 436 12.79 -12.17 22.16
C LEU A 436 12.29 -10.89 22.88
N PHE A 437 11.64 -10.00 22.14
CA PHE A 437 11.07 -8.78 22.75
C PHE A 437 9.85 -9.11 23.63
N ASP A 438 8.95 -9.97 23.15
CA ASP A 438 7.79 -10.39 23.90
C ASP A 438 8.18 -11.16 25.19
N SER A 439 9.31 -11.87 25.19
CA SER A 439 9.86 -12.46 26.41
C SER A 439 10.38 -11.41 27.39
N ILE A 440 11.12 -10.42 26.93
CA ILE A 440 11.67 -9.36 27.78
C ILE A 440 10.59 -8.45 28.37
N VAL A 441 9.54 -8.17 27.60
CA VAL A 441 8.40 -7.34 28.08
C VAL A 441 7.53 -8.07 29.08
N ARG A 442 7.46 -9.41 29.03
CA ARG A 442 6.75 -10.20 30.05
C ARG A 442 7.48 -10.26 31.39
N ASP A 443 8.81 -10.08 31.36
CA ASP A 443 9.66 -10.12 32.54
C ASP A 443 9.86 -8.72 33.19
N LEU A 444 9.29 -7.66 32.60
CA LEU A 444 9.24 -6.30 33.10
C LEU A 444 7.84 -5.93 33.63
#